data_c0e641e41830423d431a35049f40942f
#
_entry.id   c0e641e41830423d431a35049f40942f
#
_cell.length_a   1.000
_cell.length_b   1.000
_cell.length_c   1.000
_cell.angle_alpha   90.00
_cell.angle_beta   90.00
_cell.angle_gamma   90.00
#
_symmetry.space_group_name_H-M   'P 1'
#
loop_
_entity.id
_entity.type
_entity.pdbx_description
1 polymer ?
#
loop_
_entity_poly.entity_id
_entity_poly.type
_entity_poly.pdbx_seq_one_letter_code
_entity_poly.pdbx_strand_id
1 'polypeptide(L)'
;MAYDDSICPIAEFPMTEDIPKSYLDGPYLLAHLDAAEVQGDRVEGEVVEALVDAVTEKYPTISHRYYRMKAKWLGVDQLSHWDRNAPLPDKPERVISWREARDMVLTAYGGFSPRMADIARDFFDKRWIDAPTRPGKAPGAFSHPAVPSVHPYVLLNYLGKSRDVMTLAHELGHGVHQVLAAKQGMLLSQTPLTLAETASVFGEMLTFKALLKETTDPKERKA
;
A
#
# COMPACT_ATOMS: atom_id res chain seq x y z
N MET A 1 7.21 -5.04 -28.18
CA MET A 1 5.83 -4.58 -28.29
C MET A 1 5.86 -3.11 -27.92
N ALA A 2 5.59 -2.22 -28.86
CA ALA A 2 5.50 -0.80 -28.59
C ALA A 2 4.25 -0.53 -27.77
N TYR A 3 4.37 0.24 -26.71
CA TYR A 3 3.25 0.72 -25.92
C TYR A 3 2.42 1.67 -26.82
N ASP A 4 1.16 1.41 -26.92
CA ASP A 4 0.22 2.26 -27.65
C ASP A 4 -0.16 3.44 -26.75
N ASP A 5 0.46 4.60 -26.99
CA ASP A 5 0.24 5.85 -26.25
C ASP A 5 -1.17 6.43 -26.43
N SER A 6 -2.02 5.80 -27.27
CA SER A 6 -3.39 6.28 -27.53
C SER A 6 -4.41 5.88 -26.46
N ILE A 7 -4.03 4.99 -25.51
CA ILE A 7 -4.96 4.42 -24.50
C ILE A 7 -4.87 5.14 -23.15
N CYS A 8 -3.88 5.96 -22.91
CA CYS A 8 -3.76 6.71 -21.65
C CYS A 8 -3.17 8.11 -21.88
N PRO A 9 -4.00 9.15 -22.02
CA PRO A 9 -3.50 10.51 -22.12
C PRO A 9 -3.03 11.06 -20.77
N ILE A 10 -2.12 10.34 -20.10
CA ILE A 10 -1.48 10.84 -18.87
C ILE A 10 -0.38 11.87 -19.18
N ALA A 11 -0.09 12.09 -20.46
CA ALA A 11 1.08 12.85 -20.91
C ALA A 11 1.02 14.38 -20.68
N GLU A 12 -0.13 14.96 -20.29
CA GLU A 12 -0.27 16.41 -20.21
C GLU A 12 -0.99 16.90 -18.94
N PHE A 13 -0.75 16.29 -17.77
CA PHE A 13 -1.20 16.90 -16.55
C PHE A 13 -0.19 17.95 -16.08
N PRO A 14 -0.48 19.24 -16.26
CA PRO A 14 0.19 20.24 -15.45
C PRO A 14 -0.18 19.94 -14.00
N MET A 15 0.78 19.76 -13.14
CA MET A 15 0.60 19.63 -11.68
C MET A 15 0.16 20.98 -11.07
N THR A 16 -0.61 21.76 -11.83
CA THR A 16 -1.15 23.08 -11.48
C THR A 16 -2.68 23.00 -11.45
N GLU A 17 -3.17 23.18 -10.30
CA GLU A 17 -4.46 23.73 -9.83
C GLU A 17 -5.77 23.03 -10.19
N ASP A 18 -5.95 22.33 -11.32
CA ASP A 18 -7.23 21.75 -11.66
C ASP A 18 -7.07 20.34 -12.23
N ILE A 19 -7.30 19.32 -11.40
CA ILE A 19 -7.70 18.01 -11.95
C ILE A 19 -9.08 18.22 -12.55
N PRO A 20 -9.27 18.09 -13.88
CA PRO A 20 -10.57 18.31 -14.47
C PRO A 20 -11.61 17.40 -13.79
N LYS A 21 -12.75 17.95 -13.43
CA LYS A 21 -13.87 17.21 -12.86
C LYS A 21 -14.26 16.00 -13.73
N SER A 22 -14.04 16.09 -15.06
CA SER A 22 -14.20 15.01 -16.02
C SER A 22 -13.38 13.74 -15.75
N TYR A 23 -12.31 13.80 -14.96
CA TYR A 23 -11.55 12.61 -14.54
C TYR A 23 -12.17 11.92 -13.34
N LEU A 24 -12.92 12.68 -12.53
CA LEU A 24 -13.71 12.15 -11.41
C LEU A 24 -15.09 11.69 -11.88
N ASP A 25 -15.63 12.33 -12.93
CA ASP A 25 -16.92 12.00 -13.54
C ASP A 25 -16.80 11.00 -14.71
N GLY A 26 -15.58 10.50 -14.98
CA GLY A 26 -15.31 9.61 -16.11
C GLY A 26 -15.85 8.20 -15.93
N PRO A 27 -16.01 7.45 -17.04
CA PRO A 27 -16.52 6.08 -17.04
C PRO A 27 -15.72 5.12 -16.16
N TYR A 28 -14.47 5.45 -15.80
CA TYR A 28 -13.64 4.67 -14.89
C TYR A 28 -14.12 4.72 -13.44
N LEU A 29 -14.56 5.88 -12.94
CA LEU A 29 -15.10 5.98 -11.59
C LEU A 29 -16.44 5.26 -11.48
N LEU A 30 -17.32 5.45 -12.47
CA LEU A 30 -18.60 4.74 -12.54
C LEU A 30 -18.42 3.22 -12.65
N ALA A 31 -17.46 2.75 -13.47
CA ALA A 31 -17.17 1.32 -13.58
C ALA A 31 -16.60 0.74 -12.26
N HIS A 32 -15.87 1.53 -11.48
CA HIS A 32 -15.41 1.11 -10.16
C HIS A 32 -16.52 1.14 -9.11
N LEU A 33 -17.45 2.08 -9.18
CA LEU A 33 -18.65 2.12 -8.33
C LEU A 33 -19.55 0.91 -8.60
N ASP A 34 -19.84 0.63 -9.89
CA ASP A 34 -20.60 -0.56 -10.30
C ASP A 34 -19.89 -1.86 -9.91
N ALA A 35 -18.55 -1.91 -9.99
CA ALA A 35 -17.76 -3.06 -9.55
C ALA A 35 -17.79 -3.25 -8.03
N ALA A 36 -17.80 -2.15 -7.26
CA ALA A 36 -17.93 -2.22 -5.80
C ALA A 36 -19.30 -2.76 -5.39
N GLU A 37 -20.37 -2.37 -6.07
CA GLU A 37 -21.72 -2.91 -5.87
C GLU A 37 -21.80 -4.40 -6.22
N VAL A 38 -21.19 -4.80 -7.34
CA VAL A 38 -21.13 -6.20 -7.81
C VAL A 38 -20.28 -7.07 -6.87
N GLN A 39 -19.25 -6.54 -6.23
CA GLN A 39 -18.41 -7.26 -5.27
C GLN A 39 -18.99 -7.32 -3.85
N GLY A 40 -20.17 -6.76 -3.63
CA GLY A 40 -20.85 -6.80 -2.33
C GLY A 40 -20.25 -5.86 -1.28
N ASP A 41 -19.50 -4.84 -1.70
CA ASP A 41 -18.91 -3.86 -0.78
C ASP A 41 -19.93 -2.96 -0.09
N ARG A 42 -21.16 -2.94 -0.57
CA ARG A 42 -22.35 -2.30 0.04
C ARG A 42 -22.09 -0.87 0.49
N VAL A 43 -21.35 -0.11 -0.31
CA VAL A 43 -21.10 1.30 -0.06
C VAL A 43 -22.06 2.14 -0.90
N GLU A 44 -22.85 2.97 -0.24
CA GLU A 44 -23.74 3.89 -0.89
C GLU A 44 -22.95 4.87 -1.77
N GLY A 45 -23.45 5.18 -2.98
CA GLY A 45 -22.80 6.09 -3.92
C GLY A 45 -22.46 7.45 -3.30
N GLU A 46 -23.35 7.98 -2.47
CA GLU A 46 -23.15 9.24 -1.74
C GLU A 46 -21.91 9.20 -0.82
N VAL A 47 -21.57 8.05 -0.24
CA VAL A 47 -20.39 7.89 0.61
C VAL A 47 -19.12 7.98 -0.22
N VAL A 48 -19.12 7.38 -1.42
CA VAL A 48 -17.99 7.44 -2.35
C VAL A 48 -17.79 8.86 -2.86
N GLU A 49 -18.85 9.54 -3.27
CA GLU A 49 -18.82 10.95 -3.70
C GLU A 49 -18.27 11.85 -2.58
N ALA A 50 -18.78 11.72 -1.36
CA ALA A 50 -18.31 12.48 -0.20
C ALA A 50 -16.83 12.22 0.09
N LEU A 51 -16.33 10.99 -0.08
CA LEU A 51 -14.92 10.65 0.07
C LEU A 51 -14.07 11.31 -1.01
N VAL A 52 -14.52 11.25 -2.28
CA VAL A 52 -13.81 11.88 -3.41
C VAL A 52 -13.72 13.38 -3.21
N ASP A 53 -14.82 14.03 -2.82
CA ASP A 53 -14.88 15.46 -2.55
C ASP A 53 -13.93 15.84 -1.40
N ALA A 54 -13.97 15.11 -0.30
CA ALA A 54 -13.10 15.34 0.86
C ALA A 54 -11.61 15.21 0.51
N VAL A 55 -11.25 14.21 -0.29
CA VAL A 55 -9.87 13.98 -0.76
C VAL A 55 -9.45 15.11 -1.69
N THR A 56 -10.30 15.46 -2.66
CA THR A 56 -10.02 16.51 -3.64
C THR A 56 -9.84 17.88 -2.98
N GLU A 57 -10.68 18.21 -2.00
CA GLU A 57 -10.53 19.44 -1.18
C GLU A 57 -9.17 19.50 -0.49
N LYS A 58 -8.60 18.37 -0.12
CA LYS A 58 -7.31 18.31 0.61
C LYS A 58 -6.07 18.29 -0.29
N TYR A 59 -6.22 18.11 -1.61
CA TYR A 59 -5.08 18.10 -2.53
C TYR A 59 -4.15 19.31 -2.39
N PRO A 60 -4.63 20.58 -2.32
CA PRO A 60 -3.75 21.75 -2.18
C PRO A 60 -2.88 21.71 -0.94
N THR A 61 -3.43 21.23 0.18
CA THR A 61 -2.77 21.23 1.49
C THR A 61 -1.90 20.00 1.74
N ILE A 62 -2.15 18.92 1.07
CA ILE A 62 -1.40 17.64 1.23
C ILE A 62 -0.53 17.39 0.00
N SER A 63 -1.12 16.97 -1.11
CA SER A 63 -0.38 16.51 -2.30
C SER A 63 0.39 17.63 -2.98
N HIS A 64 -0.24 18.74 -3.29
CA HIS A 64 0.43 19.87 -3.96
C HIS A 64 1.52 20.49 -3.09
N ARG A 65 1.30 20.56 -1.76
CA ARG A 65 2.33 21.00 -0.84
C ARG A 65 3.53 20.07 -0.85
N TYR A 66 3.29 18.76 -0.80
CA TYR A 66 4.35 17.75 -0.84
C TYR A 66 5.16 17.85 -2.13
N TYR A 67 4.50 17.91 -3.29
CA TYR A 67 5.21 17.96 -4.57
C TYR A 67 5.96 19.28 -4.78
N ARG A 68 5.46 20.41 -4.30
CA ARG A 68 6.24 21.66 -4.26
C ARG A 68 7.49 21.54 -3.40
N MET A 69 7.42 20.87 -2.25
CA MET A 69 8.60 20.60 -1.43
C MET A 69 9.56 19.64 -2.14
N LYS A 70 9.04 18.60 -2.77
CA LYS A 70 9.84 17.63 -3.52
C LYS A 70 10.58 18.28 -4.68
N ALA A 71 9.94 19.16 -5.45
CA ALA A 71 10.59 19.95 -6.49
C ALA A 71 11.80 20.72 -5.96
N LYS A 72 11.63 21.41 -4.85
CA LYS A 72 12.74 22.13 -4.17
C LYS A 72 13.87 21.21 -3.75
N TRP A 73 13.56 20.01 -3.25
CA TRP A 73 14.58 19.03 -2.87
C TRP A 73 15.36 18.47 -4.07
N LEU A 74 14.69 18.36 -5.22
CA LEU A 74 15.31 17.92 -6.47
C LEU A 74 15.99 19.06 -7.23
N GLY A 75 15.85 20.32 -6.79
CA GLY A 75 16.48 21.49 -7.42
C GLY A 75 15.82 21.87 -8.75
N VAL A 76 14.53 21.58 -8.92
CA VAL A 76 13.75 21.93 -10.12
C VAL A 76 12.61 22.88 -9.76
N ASP A 77 12.18 23.72 -10.70
CA ASP A 77 11.07 24.64 -10.48
C ASP A 77 9.73 23.91 -10.43
N GLN A 78 9.56 22.91 -11.27
CA GLN A 78 8.37 22.09 -11.36
C GLN A 78 8.73 20.62 -11.63
N LEU A 79 8.00 19.68 -11.01
CA LEU A 79 8.15 18.26 -11.26
C LEU A 79 7.45 17.86 -12.55
N SER A 80 8.07 16.98 -13.32
CA SER A 80 7.41 16.22 -14.37
C SER A 80 6.71 14.99 -13.78
N HIS A 81 5.79 14.37 -14.52
CA HIS A 81 5.05 13.21 -14.03
C HIS A 81 5.96 12.01 -13.67
N TRP A 82 7.09 11.82 -14.37
CA TRP A 82 8.08 10.79 -14.05
C TRP A 82 8.88 11.07 -12.77
N ASP A 83 8.92 12.31 -12.30
CA ASP A 83 9.61 12.67 -11.06
C ASP A 83 8.80 12.27 -9.80
N ARG A 84 7.54 11.86 -10.00
CA ARG A 84 6.66 11.45 -8.90
C ARG A 84 7.33 10.44 -7.96
N ASN A 85 8.00 9.45 -8.54
CA ASN A 85 8.67 8.38 -7.80
C ASN A 85 10.20 8.55 -7.75
N ALA A 86 10.74 9.69 -8.23
CA ALA A 86 12.17 9.94 -8.16
C ALA A 86 12.67 9.88 -6.72
N PRO A 87 13.80 9.20 -6.46
CA PRO A 87 14.40 9.15 -5.13
C PRO A 87 14.81 10.54 -4.68
N LEU A 88 14.72 10.80 -3.38
CA LEU A 88 15.20 12.06 -2.83
C LEU A 88 16.73 12.09 -2.88
N PRO A 89 17.34 13.27 -3.16
CA PRO A 89 18.78 13.47 -3.05
C PRO A 89 19.24 13.10 -1.62
N ASP A 90 20.43 12.56 -1.53
CA ASP A 90 21.05 12.18 -0.24
C ASP A 90 20.31 11.06 0.53
N LYS A 91 19.45 10.31 -0.12
CA LYS A 91 18.86 9.13 0.52
C LYS A 91 19.97 8.09 0.67
N PRO A 92 20.31 7.66 1.89
CA PRO A 92 21.23 6.55 2.07
C PRO A 92 20.62 5.29 1.44
N GLU A 93 21.34 4.64 0.55
CA GLU A 93 20.95 3.32 0.03
C GLU A 93 21.18 2.27 1.12
N ARG A 94 20.24 2.17 2.04
CA ARG A 94 20.23 1.11 3.04
C ARG A 94 19.49 -0.10 2.47
N VAL A 95 20.18 -1.22 2.38
CA VAL A 95 19.53 -2.49 2.06
C VAL A 95 19.15 -3.18 3.38
N ILE A 96 17.86 -3.35 3.59
CA ILE A 96 17.32 -4.04 4.76
C ILE A 96 17.24 -5.52 4.42
N SER A 97 17.94 -6.36 5.18
CA SER A 97 17.89 -7.80 4.95
C SER A 97 16.49 -8.37 5.28
N TRP A 98 16.13 -9.49 4.66
CA TRP A 98 14.87 -10.19 4.94
C TRP A 98 14.69 -10.51 6.44
N ARG A 99 15.78 -10.92 7.10
CA ARG A 99 15.76 -11.20 8.54
C ARG A 99 15.47 -9.94 9.35
N GLU A 100 16.13 -8.85 9.01
CA GLU A 100 15.89 -7.55 9.66
C GLU A 100 14.46 -7.08 9.46
N ALA A 101 13.91 -7.15 8.23
CA ALA A 101 12.52 -6.80 7.94
C ALA A 101 11.53 -7.63 8.75
N ARG A 102 11.76 -8.94 8.84
CA ARG A 102 10.97 -9.82 9.70
C ARG A 102 10.98 -9.35 11.15
N ASP A 103 12.16 -9.11 11.70
CA ASP A 103 12.33 -8.74 13.10
C ASP A 103 11.68 -7.37 13.38
N MET A 104 11.79 -6.42 12.47
CA MET A 104 11.12 -5.11 12.54
C MET A 104 9.59 -5.25 12.60
N VAL A 105 9.00 -5.99 11.66
CA VAL A 105 7.54 -6.17 11.60
C VAL A 105 7.03 -6.93 12.82
N LEU A 106 7.68 -8.02 13.22
CA LEU A 106 7.28 -8.80 14.38
C LEU A 106 7.41 -8.01 15.69
N THR A 107 8.43 -7.17 15.82
CA THR A 107 8.59 -6.28 16.97
C THR A 107 7.47 -5.23 17.01
N ALA A 108 7.17 -4.60 15.89
CA ALA A 108 6.11 -3.60 15.79
C ALA A 108 4.73 -4.21 16.14
N TYR A 109 4.43 -5.39 15.58
CA TYR A 109 3.19 -6.12 15.86
C TYR A 109 3.09 -6.57 17.32
N GLY A 110 4.21 -7.07 17.88
CA GLY A 110 4.29 -7.51 19.26
C GLY A 110 4.12 -6.38 20.27
N GLY A 111 4.58 -5.19 19.93
CA GLY A 111 4.37 -3.98 20.72
C GLY A 111 2.89 -3.57 20.83
N PHE A 112 2.06 -3.96 19.86
CA PHE A 112 0.61 -3.77 19.93
C PHE A 112 -0.10 -5.00 20.55
N SER A 113 0.20 -6.20 20.03
CA SER A 113 -0.43 -7.43 20.50
C SER A 113 0.51 -8.63 20.30
N PRO A 114 0.89 -9.33 21.38
CA PRO A 114 1.65 -10.58 21.28
C PRO A 114 0.99 -11.59 20.34
N ARG A 115 -0.33 -11.73 20.41
CA ARG A 115 -1.09 -12.64 19.54
C ARG A 115 -0.98 -12.28 18.06
N MET A 116 -0.98 -10.98 17.73
CA MET A 116 -0.79 -10.53 16.35
C MET A 116 0.59 -10.91 15.83
N ALA A 117 1.63 -10.71 16.64
CA ALA A 117 2.99 -11.10 16.31
C ALA A 117 3.15 -12.62 16.17
N ASP A 118 2.50 -13.42 17.03
CA ASP A 118 2.57 -14.88 16.95
C ASP A 118 1.93 -15.41 15.67
N ILE A 119 0.78 -14.89 15.28
CA ILE A 119 0.15 -15.23 13.99
C ILE A 119 1.06 -14.82 12.82
N ALA A 120 1.60 -13.62 12.84
CA ALA A 120 2.51 -13.15 11.79
C ALA A 120 3.81 -13.98 11.73
N ARG A 121 4.31 -14.44 12.86
CA ARG A 121 5.50 -15.32 12.95
C ARG A 121 5.30 -16.62 12.21
N ASP A 122 4.11 -17.21 12.26
CA ASP A 122 3.78 -18.44 11.54
C ASP A 122 4.02 -18.30 10.02
N PHE A 123 3.76 -17.13 9.44
CA PHE A 123 4.03 -16.87 8.03
C PHE A 123 5.50 -17.00 7.66
N PHE A 124 6.40 -16.59 8.55
CA PHE A 124 7.84 -16.74 8.34
C PHE A 124 8.32 -18.17 8.63
N ASP A 125 7.94 -18.74 9.76
CA ASP A 125 8.45 -20.02 10.23
C ASP A 125 7.93 -21.18 9.36
N LYS A 126 6.68 -21.08 8.89
CA LYS A 126 6.04 -22.09 8.02
C LYS A 126 6.19 -21.79 6.53
N ARG A 127 6.92 -20.72 6.16
CA ARG A 127 7.20 -20.32 4.77
C ARG A 127 5.94 -20.05 3.93
N TRP A 128 4.99 -19.33 4.48
CA TRP A 128 3.77 -18.94 3.78
C TRP A 128 3.94 -17.67 2.93
N ILE A 129 5.18 -17.14 2.85
CA ILE A 129 5.54 -15.94 2.11
C ILE A 129 6.47 -16.28 0.96
N ASP A 130 6.06 -15.96 -0.27
CA ASP A 130 6.92 -15.98 -1.46
C ASP A 130 7.52 -14.59 -1.66
N ALA A 131 8.71 -14.34 -1.10
CA ALA A 131 9.37 -13.04 -1.09
C ALA A 131 10.40 -12.82 -2.23
N PRO A 132 11.20 -13.81 -2.67
CA PRO A 132 12.26 -13.57 -3.63
C PRO A 132 11.74 -13.13 -5.00
N THR A 133 12.43 -12.16 -5.62
CA THR A 133 12.20 -11.81 -7.02
C THR A 133 12.76 -12.89 -7.93
N ARG A 134 12.06 -13.17 -9.04
CA ARG A 134 12.53 -14.09 -10.08
C ARG A 134 11.88 -13.79 -11.44
N PRO A 135 12.50 -14.17 -12.56
CA PRO A 135 11.89 -14.02 -13.88
C PRO A 135 10.52 -14.71 -13.96
N GLY A 136 9.54 -14.04 -14.55
CA GLY A 136 8.18 -14.57 -14.72
C GLY A 136 7.27 -14.49 -13.49
N LYS A 137 7.77 -14.03 -12.33
CA LYS A 137 6.94 -13.77 -11.17
C LYS A 137 6.07 -12.53 -11.38
N ALA A 138 4.80 -12.60 -10.97
CA ALA A 138 3.89 -11.46 -11.04
C ALA A 138 4.45 -10.27 -10.24
N PRO A 139 4.33 -9.03 -10.78
CA PRO A 139 4.70 -7.82 -10.05
C PRO A 139 3.70 -7.53 -8.92
N GLY A 140 4.08 -6.63 -8.01
CA GLY A 140 3.26 -6.23 -6.88
C GLY A 140 3.35 -7.17 -5.69
N ALA A 141 2.33 -7.13 -4.85
CA ALA A 141 2.17 -7.97 -3.67
C ALA A 141 0.68 -8.25 -3.42
N PHE A 142 0.38 -9.34 -2.75
CA PHE A 142 -0.97 -9.67 -2.27
C PHE A 142 -0.93 -10.71 -1.16
N SER A 143 -1.97 -10.72 -0.34
CA SER A 143 -2.29 -11.81 0.58
C SER A 143 -3.58 -12.50 0.13
N HIS A 144 -3.54 -13.83 0.01
CA HIS A 144 -4.68 -14.63 -0.43
C HIS A 144 -5.09 -15.63 0.65
N PRO A 145 -6.36 -15.61 1.12
CA PRO A 145 -6.81 -16.44 2.24
C PRO A 145 -6.94 -17.93 1.89
N ALA A 146 -6.97 -18.28 0.59
CA ALA A 146 -7.32 -19.61 0.11
C ALA A 146 -8.70 -20.07 0.61
N VAL A 147 -8.75 -21.08 1.50
CA VAL A 147 -9.99 -21.53 2.15
C VAL A 147 -9.77 -21.66 3.67
N PRO A 148 -10.81 -21.54 4.51
CA PRO A 148 -10.66 -21.55 5.97
C PRO A 148 -9.96 -22.77 6.58
N SER A 149 -9.91 -23.89 5.87
CA SER A 149 -9.25 -25.14 6.30
C SER A 149 -7.75 -25.18 6.04
N VAL A 150 -7.22 -24.20 5.31
CA VAL A 150 -5.77 -24.04 5.04
C VAL A 150 -5.31 -22.64 5.52
N HIS A 151 -4.05 -22.33 5.31
CA HIS A 151 -3.50 -21.02 5.70
C HIS A 151 -3.50 -20.03 4.52
N PRO A 152 -3.49 -18.73 4.80
CA PRO A 152 -3.25 -17.72 3.77
C PRO A 152 -1.84 -17.84 3.17
N TYR A 153 -1.69 -17.28 1.98
CA TYR A 153 -0.41 -17.15 1.27
C TYR A 153 -0.15 -15.68 0.99
N VAL A 154 1.10 -15.24 1.19
CA VAL A 154 1.57 -13.90 0.84
C VAL A 154 2.55 -14.00 -0.31
N LEU A 155 2.34 -13.21 -1.36
CA LEU A 155 3.30 -12.97 -2.43
C LEU A 155 3.77 -11.53 -2.36
N LEU A 156 5.07 -11.31 -2.46
CA LEU A 156 5.67 -9.99 -2.62
C LEU A 156 7.00 -10.08 -3.37
N ASN A 157 7.50 -8.96 -3.83
CA ASN A 157 8.80 -8.86 -4.49
C ASN A 157 9.76 -8.04 -3.60
N TYR A 158 10.55 -8.73 -2.77
CA TYR A 158 11.43 -8.10 -1.78
C TYR A 158 12.81 -7.81 -2.35
N LEU A 159 13.20 -6.53 -2.37
CA LEU A 159 14.49 -6.05 -2.86
C LEU A 159 15.33 -5.37 -1.76
N GLY A 160 14.82 -5.30 -0.52
CA GLY A 160 15.50 -4.71 0.62
C GLY A 160 15.32 -3.21 0.78
N LYS A 161 14.36 -2.60 0.10
CA LYS A 161 14.03 -1.17 0.27
C LYS A 161 13.11 -0.97 1.48
N SER A 162 13.14 0.22 2.08
CA SER A 162 12.22 0.57 3.18
C SER A 162 10.74 0.36 2.77
N ARG A 163 10.39 0.67 1.52
CA ARG A 163 9.06 0.42 0.96
C ARG A 163 8.70 -1.06 0.97
N ASP A 164 9.66 -1.95 0.73
CA ASP A 164 9.39 -3.39 0.71
C ASP A 164 9.05 -3.91 2.11
N VAL A 165 9.65 -3.29 3.16
CA VAL A 165 9.28 -3.58 4.55
C VAL A 165 7.87 -3.13 4.86
N MET A 166 7.45 -1.95 4.35
CA MET A 166 6.08 -1.47 4.49
C MET A 166 5.09 -2.38 3.76
N THR A 167 5.41 -2.81 2.53
CA THR A 167 4.63 -3.78 1.77
C THR A 167 4.51 -5.11 2.53
N LEU A 168 5.60 -5.61 3.10
CA LEU A 168 5.58 -6.83 3.93
C LEU A 168 4.64 -6.68 5.12
N ALA A 169 4.70 -5.56 5.83
CA ALA A 169 3.81 -5.27 6.96
C ALA A 169 2.35 -5.14 6.51
N HIS A 170 2.10 -4.54 5.35
CA HIS A 170 0.77 -4.43 4.76
C HIS A 170 0.18 -5.82 4.48
N GLU A 171 0.89 -6.65 3.72
CA GLU A 171 0.41 -7.99 3.35
C GLU A 171 0.25 -8.92 4.56
N LEU A 172 1.13 -8.80 5.55
CA LEU A 172 0.98 -9.53 6.81
C LEU A 172 -0.23 -9.06 7.63
N GLY A 173 -0.60 -7.78 7.52
CA GLY A 173 -1.83 -7.26 8.12
C GLY A 173 -3.06 -7.97 7.57
N HIS A 174 -3.15 -8.11 6.24
CA HIS A 174 -4.16 -8.96 5.59
C HIS A 174 -4.07 -10.40 6.06
N GLY A 175 -2.87 -10.99 6.07
CA GLY A 175 -2.66 -12.38 6.45
C GLY A 175 -3.13 -12.68 7.88
N VAL A 176 -2.80 -11.84 8.84
CA VAL A 176 -3.29 -11.95 10.22
C VAL A 176 -4.81 -11.88 10.29
N HIS A 177 -5.40 -10.92 9.57
CA HIS A 177 -6.85 -10.79 9.49
C HIS A 177 -7.51 -12.05 8.91
N GLN A 178 -6.96 -12.57 7.82
CA GLN A 178 -7.47 -13.78 7.15
C GLN A 178 -7.39 -15.02 8.06
N VAL A 179 -6.31 -15.19 8.84
CA VAL A 179 -6.21 -16.27 9.84
C VAL A 179 -7.28 -16.14 10.91
N LEU A 180 -7.54 -14.93 11.38
CA LEU A 180 -8.59 -14.69 12.39
C LEU A 180 -9.99 -14.88 11.82
N ALA A 181 -10.24 -14.41 10.60
CA ALA A 181 -11.53 -14.52 9.91
C ALA A 181 -11.88 -15.97 9.51
N ALA A 182 -10.89 -16.84 9.31
CA ALA A 182 -11.12 -18.24 8.94
C ALA A 182 -12.07 -18.97 9.90
N LYS A 183 -12.10 -18.57 11.18
CA LYS A 183 -12.99 -19.15 12.21
C LYS A 183 -14.47 -18.88 11.95
N GLN A 184 -14.80 -17.91 11.10
CA GLN A 184 -16.18 -17.60 10.71
C GLN A 184 -16.74 -18.61 9.68
N GLY A 185 -15.89 -19.52 9.18
CA GLY A 185 -16.28 -20.52 8.20
C GLY A 185 -16.35 -19.98 6.77
N MET A 186 -16.64 -20.87 5.83
CA MET A 186 -16.51 -20.61 4.39
C MET A 186 -17.35 -19.42 3.90
N LEU A 187 -18.53 -19.22 4.44
CA LEU A 187 -19.45 -18.19 3.96
C LEU A 187 -19.14 -16.79 4.53
N LEU A 188 -18.47 -16.70 5.69
CA LEU A 188 -18.29 -15.45 6.41
C LEU A 188 -16.82 -15.07 6.63
N SER A 189 -15.87 -15.86 6.11
CA SER A 189 -14.44 -15.56 6.27
C SER A 189 -13.90 -14.56 5.25
N GLN A 190 -14.63 -14.31 4.16
CA GLN A 190 -14.23 -13.31 3.18
C GLN A 190 -14.61 -11.91 3.65
N THR A 191 -13.66 -11.00 3.50
CA THR A 191 -13.84 -9.59 3.91
C THR A 191 -14.13 -8.74 2.68
N PRO A 192 -15.18 -7.89 2.70
CA PRO A 192 -15.41 -6.90 1.66
C PRO A 192 -14.19 -5.99 1.45
N LEU A 193 -13.94 -5.54 0.22
CA LEU A 193 -12.78 -4.70 -0.11
C LEU A 193 -12.72 -3.43 0.72
N THR A 194 -13.85 -2.80 1.00
CA THR A 194 -13.97 -1.60 1.83
C THR A 194 -13.44 -1.77 3.26
N LEU A 195 -13.39 -2.99 3.79
CA LEU A 195 -12.91 -3.31 5.13
C LEU A 195 -11.54 -4.00 5.13
N ALA A 196 -11.15 -4.60 4.01
CA ALA A 196 -9.92 -5.39 3.91
C ALA A 196 -8.69 -4.56 4.24
N GLU A 197 -8.61 -3.34 3.70
CA GLU A 197 -7.49 -2.44 3.90
C GLU A 197 -7.34 -1.89 5.33
N THR A 198 -8.37 -1.99 6.15
CA THR A 198 -8.27 -1.58 7.56
C THR A 198 -7.19 -2.38 8.30
N ALA A 199 -7.12 -3.69 8.07
CA ALA A 199 -6.14 -4.55 8.73
C ALA A 199 -4.72 -4.36 8.17
N SER A 200 -4.59 -4.23 6.85
CA SER A 200 -3.30 -4.05 6.18
C SER A 200 -2.65 -2.70 6.50
N VAL A 201 -3.42 -1.61 6.36
CA VAL A 201 -2.94 -0.26 6.70
C VAL A 201 -2.63 -0.15 8.18
N PHE A 202 -3.39 -0.82 9.05
CA PHE A 202 -3.08 -0.86 10.48
C PHE A 202 -1.72 -1.51 10.75
N GLY A 203 -1.44 -2.67 10.15
CA GLY A 203 -0.14 -3.35 10.26
C GLY A 203 1.01 -2.51 9.71
N GLU A 204 0.81 -1.88 8.56
CA GLU A 204 1.76 -0.95 7.96
C GLU A 204 2.07 0.23 8.89
N MET A 205 1.03 0.87 9.47
CA MET A 205 1.18 2.01 10.36
C MET A 205 1.86 1.67 11.67
N LEU A 206 1.64 0.48 12.24
CA LEU A 206 2.37 0.01 13.42
C LEU A 206 3.88 -0.06 13.12
N THR A 207 4.24 -0.65 11.98
CA THR A 207 5.63 -0.80 11.55
C THR A 207 6.26 0.54 11.23
N PHE A 208 5.55 1.41 10.50
CA PHE A 208 6.02 2.76 10.19
C PHE A 208 6.31 3.57 11.46
N LYS A 209 5.40 3.56 12.43
CA LYS A 209 5.60 4.28 13.71
C LYS A 209 6.78 3.73 14.50
N ALA A 210 6.99 2.42 14.50
CA ALA A 210 8.13 1.80 15.16
C ALA A 210 9.44 2.25 14.50
N LEU A 211 9.53 2.17 13.16
CA LEU A 211 10.69 2.63 12.40
C LEU A 211 10.96 4.11 12.61
N LEU A 212 9.94 4.95 12.55
CA LEU A 212 10.07 6.39 12.74
C LEU A 212 10.59 6.75 14.14
N LYS A 213 10.23 5.96 15.15
CA LYS A 213 10.71 6.14 16.53
C LYS A 213 12.19 5.76 16.68
N GLU A 214 12.65 4.73 15.97
CA GLU A 214 14.03 4.26 16.01
C GLU A 214 14.96 5.09 15.12
N THR A 215 14.42 5.70 14.06
CA THR A 215 15.20 6.51 13.12
C THR A 215 15.50 7.88 13.70
N THR A 216 16.76 8.12 14.01
CA THR A 216 17.25 9.40 14.57
C THR A 216 17.81 10.34 13.51
N ASP A 217 18.30 9.83 12.38
CA ASP A 217 18.82 10.64 11.27
C ASP A 217 17.67 11.39 10.56
N PRO A 218 17.74 12.74 10.50
CA PRO A 218 16.73 13.52 9.79
C PRO A 218 16.59 13.20 8.29
N LYS A 219 17.66 12.73 7.64
CA LYS A 219 17.62 12.34 6.22
C LYS A 219 16.86 11.03 6.03
N GLU A 220 17.11 10.04 6.89
CA GLU A 220 16.33 8.79 6.89
C GLU A 220 14.86 9.02 7.26
N ARG A 221 14.59 9.92 8.22
CA ARG A 221 13.20 10.27 8.60
C ARG A 221 12.41 10.95 7.48
N LYS A 222 13.10 11.60 6.55
CA LYS A 222 12.50 12.27 5.39
C LYS A 222 12.23 11.28 4.25
N ALA A 223 13.00 10.22 4.13
CA ALA A 223 12.95 9.23 3.06
C ALA A 223 11.87 8.17 3.28
#